data_387ed9a20e000aebaf947622855e1e00
#
_entry.id   387ed9a20e000aebaf947622855e1e00
#
_cell.length_a   1.000
_cell.length_b   1.000
_cell.length_c   1.000
_cell.angle_alpha   90.00
_cell.angle_beta   90.00
_cell.angle_gamma   90.00
#
_symmetry.space_group_name_H-M   'P 1'
#
loop_
_entity.id
_entity.type
_entity.pdbx_description
1 polymer ?
#
loop_
_entity_poly.entity_id
_entity_poly.type
_entity_poly.pdbx_seq_one_letter_code
_entity_poly.pdbx_strand_id
1 'polypeptide(L)'
;GVENVHSMNYGKYTFDFGMVRMVWATHSSSLPDGSYGGNPAGFVLELDGKQIYFAGDTGLTIEMKLLAELYKLNYAILPIGGNYTMNVDDAAIAANYINCDKIIGIHYDTFPVIEIDSANAIENFKRAQKTLLLPAIGETIVL
;
A
#
# COMPACT_ATOMS: atom_id res chain seq x y z
N GLY A 1 23.12 1.54 -8.93
CA GLY A 1 22.04 0.62 -8.53
C GLY A 1 22.14 0.27 -7.05
N VAL A 2 21.19 -0.50 -6.54
CA VAL A 2 21.21 -1.03 -5.18
C VAL A 2 22.11 -2.28 -5.16
N GLU A 3 23.07 -2.33 -4.24
CA GLU A 3 24.05 -3.43 -4.19
C GLU A 3 23.50 -4.69 -3.49
N ASN A 4 22.71 -4.49 -2.43
CA ASN A 4 22.12 -5.58 -1.66
C ASN A 4 20.67 -5.78 -2.09
N VAL A 5 20.43 -6.78 -2.92
CA VAL A 5 19.11 -7.13 -3.43
C VAL A 5 18.78 -8.59 -3.16
N HIS A 6 17.52 -8.88 -2.88
CA HIS A 6 16.99 -10.22 -2.75
C HIS A 6 15.84 -10.42 -3.74
N SER A 7 15.99 -11.36 -4.65
CA SER A 7 14.94 -11.69 -5.62
C SER A 7 13.81 -12.43 -4.93
N MET A 8 12.59 -11.92 -5.05
CA MET A 8 11.38 -12.53 -4.50
C MET A 8 10.34 -12.79 -5.60
N ASN A 9 9.45 -13.73 -5.32
CA ASN A 9 8.18 -13.89 -6.00
C ASN A 9 7.07 -13.92 -4.93
N TYR A 10 5.81 -14.09 -5.33
CA TYR A 10 4.68 -14.16 -4.39
C TYR A 10 4.87 -15.27 -3.36
N GLY A 11 5.16 -14.90 -2.15
CA GLY A 11 5.52 -15.77 -1.06
C GLY A 11 6.16 -14.99 0.07
N LYS A 12 6.69 -15.68 1.08
CA LYS A 12 7.36 -15.02 2.20
C LYS A 12 8.80 -15.48 2.34
N TYR A 13 9.64 -14.57 2.82
CA TYR A 13 11.02 -14.83 3.21
C TYR A 13 11.31 -14.15 4.55
N THR A 14 12.15 -14.79 5.36
CA THR A 14 12.59 -14.25 6.66
C THR A 14 14.02 -13.76 6.53
N PHE A 15 14.19 -12.45 6.77
CA PHE A 15 15.49 -11.77 6.86
C PHE A 15 15.90 -11.62 8.32
N ASP A 16 17.13 -11.20 8.58
CA ASP A 16 17.63 -10.92 9.93
C ASP A 16 16.83 -9.81 10.64
N PHE A 17 16.25 -8.87 9.88
CA PHE A 17 15.44 -7.76 10.40
C PHE A 17 13.95 -8.08 10.55
N GLY A 18 13.48 -9.22 10.06
CA GLY A 18 12.06 -9.56 10.10
C GLY A 18 11.57 -10.36 8.90
N MET A 19 10.27 -10.54 8.78
CA MET A 19 9.64 -11.26 7.68
C MET A 19 9.11 -10.30 6.62
N VAL A 20 9.27 -10.68 5.35
CA VAL A 20 8.67 -10.00 4.20
C VAL A 20 7.87 -11.01 3.38
N ARG A 21 6.64 -10.67 3.03
CA ARG A 21 5.84 -11.40 2.05
C ARG A 21 5.56 -10.50 0.86
N MET A 22 5.93 -10.94 -0.32
CA MET A 22 5.47 -10.33 -1.57
C MET A 22 4.04 -10.78 -1.87
N VAL A 23 3.16 -9.83 -2.18
CA VAL A 23 1.74 -10.05 -2.45
C VAL A 23 1.33 -9.41 -3.76
N TRP A 24 0.18 -9.82 -4.31
CA TRP A 24 -0.33 -9.34 -5.58
C TRP A 24 -0.65 -7.85 -5.55
N ALA A 25 -0.30 -7.14 -6.63
CA ALA A 25 -0.78 -5.80 -6.95
C ALA A 25 -1.35 -5.78 -8.38
N THR A 26 -2.42 -5.03 -8.60
CA THR A 26 -3.05 -4.88 -9.92
C THR A 26 -2.60 -3.58 -10.55
N HIS A 27 -1.57 -3.66 -11.37
CA HIS A 27 -0.96 -2.51 -12.04
C HIS A 27 -0.21 -2.96 -13.30
N SER A 28 0.16 -2.03 -14.16
CA SER A 28 1.09 -2.30 -15.26
C SER A 28 2.54 -2.35 -14.74
N SER A 29 3.42 -2.99 -15.51
CA SER A 29 4.85 -3.05 -15.20
C SER A 29 5.65 -3.00 -16.50
N SER A 30 6.32 -1.88 -16.73
CA SER A 30 7.17 -1.69 -17.89
C SER A 30 8.45 -0.97 -17.53
N LEU A 31 9.56 -1.38 -18.13
CA LEU A 31 10.81 -0.62 -18.09
C LEU A 31 10.74 0.59 -19.08
N PRO A 32 11.65 1.59 -18.98
CA PRO A 32 11.64 2.74 -19.87
C PRO A 32 11.74 2.41 -21.36
N ASP A 33 12.31 1.28 -21.72
CA ASP A 33 12.41 0.77 -23.09
C ASP A 33 11.15 0.02 -23.56
N GLY A 34 10.11 -0.06 -22.71
CA GLY A 34 8.86 -0.79 -22.98
C GLY A 34 8.90 -2.29 -22.73
N SER A 35 10.03 -2.84 -22.30
CA SER A 35 10.12 -4.24 -21.92
C SER A 35 9.39 -4.53 -20.60
N TYR A 36 9.06 -5.81 -20.37
CA TYR A 36 8.36 -6.24 -19.16
C TYR A 36 9.22 -6.03 -17.91
N GLY A 37 8.71 -5.28 -16.94
CA GLY A 37 9.40 -4.92 -15.71
C GLY A 37 9.25 -5.89 -14.54
N GLY A 38 8.63 -7.05 -14.75
CA GLY A 38 8.27 -8.00 -13.70
C GLY A 38 6.81 -7.86 -13.25
N ASN A 39 6.35 -8.70 -12.35
CA ASN A 39 5.00 -8.60 -11.81
C ASN A 39 4.91 -7.45 -10.80
N PRO A 40 3.90 -6.56 -10.92
CA PRO A 40 3.66 -5.56 -9.90
C PRO A 40 3.31 -6.24 -8.57
N ALA A 41 3.75 -5.65 -7.47
CA ALA A 41 3.61 -6.26 -6.17
C ALA A 41 3.47 -5.25 -5.03
N GLY A 42 2.76 -5.67 -3.99
CA GLY A 42 2.85 -5.11 -2.66
C GLY A 42 3.65 -6.01 -1.72
N PHE A 43 3.83 -5.56 -0.50
CA PHE A 43 4.58 -6.30 0.52
C PHE A 43 3.87 -6.24 1.87
N VAL A 44 3.85 -7.36 2.59
CA VAL A 44 3.59 -7.38 4.01
C VAL A 44 4.91 -7.53 4.74
N LEU A 45 5.19 -6.59 5.64
CA LEU A 45 6.39 -6.53 6.46
C LEU A 45 6.02 -6.87 7.90
N GLU A 46 6.76 -7.77 8.53
CA GLU A 46 6.66 -8.04 9.96
C GLU A 46 7.99 -7.66 10.61
N LEU A 47 7.96 -6.55 11.35
CA LEU A 47 9.12 -5.91 11.95
C LEU A 47 8.79 -5.53 13.40
N ASP A 48 9.62 -5.91 14.36
CA ASP A 48 9.47 -5.56 15.78
C ASP A 48 8.07 -5.83 16.34
N GLY A 49 7.48 -6.97 15.93
CA GLY A 49 6.13 -7.37 16.35
C GLY A 49 4.99 -6.59 15.71
N LYS A 50 5.24 -5.73 14.74
CA LYS A 50 4.25 -5.02 13.93
C LYS A 50 4.14 -5.62 12.54
N GLN A 51 2.92 -5.65 12.02
CA GLN A 51 2.60 -6.09 10.67
C GLN A 51 2.12 -4.90 9.85
N ILE A 52 2.83 -4.60 8.78
CA ILE A 52 2.60 -3.43 7.91
C ILE A 52 2.38 -3.91 6.49
N TYR A 53 1.29 -3.52 5.86
CA TYR A 53 1.06 -3.74 4.44
C TYR A 53 1.46 -2.51 3.64
N PHE A 54 2.40 -2.66 2.73
CA PHE A 54 2.74 -1.67 1.70
C PHE A 54 2.14 -2.16 0.37
N ALA A 55 1.10 -1.48 -0.10
CA ALA A 55 0.34 -1.95 -1.27
C ALA A 55 1.13 -1.80 -2.59
N GLY A 56 2.05 -0.84 -2.66
CA GLY A 56 2.62 -0.39 -3.93
C GLY A 56 1.57 0.29 -4.79
N ASP A 57 1.83 0.42 -6.06
CA ASP A 57 0.86 0.94 -7.02
C ASP A 57 -0.09 -0.19 -7.40
N THR A 58 -1.37 -0.02 -7.05
CA THR A 58 -2.41 -1.03 -7.29
C THR A 58 -3.79 -0.41 -7.39
N GLY A 59 -4.65 -1.00 -8.20
CA GLY A 59 -6.09 -0.84 -8.09
C GLY A 59 -6.66 -1.65 -6.92
N LEU A 60 -7.95 -1.46 -6.63
CA LEU A 60 -8.68 -2.29 -5.67
C LEU A 60 -8.82 -3.72 -6.21
N THR A 61 -8.48 -4.70 -5.38
CA THR A 61 -8.55 -6.11 -5.77
C THR A 61 -9.09 -7.00 -4.64
N ILE A 62 -9.79 -8.07 -5.02
CA ILE A 62 -10.41 -9.01 -4.07
C ILE A 62 -9.37 -9.79 -3.26
N GLU A 63 -8.16 -9.97 -3.78
CA GLU A 63 -7.04 -10.64 -3.12
C GLU A 63 -6.63 -9.94 -1.80
N MET A 64 -6.95 -8.65 -1.66
CA MET A 64 -6.73 -7.91 -0.41
C MET A 64 -7.46 -8.54 0.79
N LYS A 65 -8.59 -9.23 0.57
CA LYS A 65 -9.31 -9.95 1.65
C LYS A 65 -8.49 -11.07 2.26
N LEU A 66 -7.63 -11.72 1.47
CA LEU A 66 -6.75 -12.76 1.98
C LEU A 66 -5.77 -12.24 3.03
N LEU A 67 -5.39 -10.95 2.95
CA LEU A 67 -4.50 -10.35 3.94
C LEU A 67 -5.15 -10.29 5.34
N ALA A 68 -6.46 -10.02 5.41
CA ALA A 68 -7.20 -10.02 6.67
C ALA A 68 -7.29 -11.41 7.32
N GLU A 69 -7.26 -12.48 6.51
CA GLU A 69 -7.27 -13.86 7.02
C GLU A 69 -5.87 -14.29 7.53
N LEU A 70 -4.81 -13.73 6.92
CA LEU A 70 -3.43 -14.14 7.21
C LEU A 70 -2.74 -13.26 8.27
N TYR A 71 -3.18 -12.00 8.43
CA TYR A 71 -2.47 -10.98 9.21
C TYR A 71 -3.41 -10.14 10.08
N LYS A 72 -2.84 -9.58 11.14
CA LYS A 72 -3.46 -8.51 11.95
C LYS A 72 -2.67 -7.24 11.72
N LEU A 73 -2.97 -6.56 10.61
CA LEU A 73 -2.20 -5.41 10.19
C LEU A 73 -2.33 -4.26 11.19
N ASN A 74 -1.19 -3.71 11.60
CA ASN A 74 -1.13 -2.52 12.45
C ASN A 74 -1.28 -1.24 11.62
N TYR A 75 -0.72 -1.25 10.40
CA TYR A 75 -0.77 -0.16 9.44
C TYR A 75 -0.87 -0.71 8.02
N ALA A 76 -1.49 0.07 7.14
CA ALA A 76 -1.41 -0.16 5.70
C ALA A 76 -1.05 1.14 4.99
N ILE A 77 -0.17 1.05 4.01
CA ILE A 77 0.26 2.16 3.15
C ILE A 77 -0.39 1.94 1.81
N LEU A 78 -1.38 2.79 1.47
CA LEU A 78 -2.24 2.62 0.31
C LEU A 78 -2.14 3.83 -0.64
N PRO A 79 -2.10 3.63 -1.96
CA PRO A 79 -2.27 4.71 -2.92
C PRO A 79 -3.73 5.21 -2.87
N ILE A 80 -3.93 6.54 -2.96
CA ILE A 80 -5.24 7.18 -2.84
C ILE A 80 -5.54 8.24 -3.91
N GLY A 81 -4.60 8.49 -4.83
CA GLY A 81 -4.70 9.58 -5.81
C GLY A 81 -5.64 9.29 -6.99
N GLY A 82 -6.07 8.05 -7.17
CA GLY A 82 -6.94 7.68 -8.29
C GLY A 82 -6.21 7.60 -9.63
N ASN A 83 -6.98 7.54 -10.71
CA ASN A 83 -6.59 7.46 -12.11
C ASN A 83 -5.70 6.24 -12.46
N TYR A 84 -4.53 6.11 -11.88
CA TYR A 84 -3.59 5.02 -12.12
C TYR A 84 -3.63 3.93 -11.04
N THR A 85 -4.16 4.27 -9.87
CA THR A 85 -4.25 3.42 -8.69
C THR A 85 -5.61 3.58 -8.04
N MET A 86 -5.79 3.08 -6.82
CA MET A 86 -7.00 3.34 -6.03
C MET A 86 -7.22 4.84 -5.83
N ASN A 87 -8.45 5.29 -5.92
CA ASN A 87 -8.90 6.58 -5.40
C ASN A 87 -9.21 6.47 -3.90
N VAL A 88 -9.66 7.58 -3.29
CA VAL A 88 -9.99 7.64 -1.86
C VAL A 88 -11.08 6.63 -1.47
N ASP A 89 -12.12 6.46 -2.31
CA ASP A 89 -13.23 5.53 -2.03
C ASP A 89 -12.78 4.07 -2.11
N ASP A 90 -12.01 3.72 -3.15
CA ASP A 90 -11.43 2.40 -3.32
C ASP A 90 -10.49 2.03 -2.17
N ALA A 91 -9.66 3.00 -1.74
CA ALA A 91 -8.72 2.78 -0.65
C ALA A 91 -9.44 2.60 0.70
N ALA A 92 -10.56 3.27 0.93
CA ALA A 92 -11.40 3.04 2.10
C ALA A 92 -12.04 1.62 2.08
N ILE A 93 -12.46 1.14 0.90
CA ILE A 93 -12.92 -0.24 0.72
C ILE A 93 -11.76 -1.23 0.95
N ALA A 94 -10.57 -0.95 0.40
CA ALA A 94 -9.38 -1.76 0.61
C ALA A 94 -9.02 -1.87 2.10
N ALA A 95 -9.10 -0.77 2.86
CA ALA A 95 -8.88 -0.75 4.31
C ALA A 95 -9.82 -1.71 5.05
N ASN A 96 -11.07 -1.82 4.60
CA ASN A 96 -12.03 -2.80 5.12
C ASN A 96 -11.66 -4.23 4.69
N TYR A 97 -11.27 -4.44 3.44
CA TYR A 97 -10.88 -5.77 2.94
C TYR A 97 -9.70 -6.34 3.70
N ILE A 98 -8.68 -5.52 3.98
CA ILE A 98 -7.49 -5.94 4.75
C ILE A 98 -7.69 -5.90 6.27
N ASN A 99 -8.85 -5.44 6.74
CA ASN A 99 -9.19 -5.27 8.16
C ASN A 99 -8.12 -4.47 8.92
N CYS A 100 -7.70 -3.33 8.36
CA CYS A 100 -6.71 -2.44 8.96
C CYS A 100 -7.36 -1.08 9.29
N ASP A 101 -7.13 -0.55 10.48
CA ASP A 101 -7.75 0.69 10.95
C ASP A 101 -6.90 1.93 10.70
N LYS A 102 -5.58 1.77 10.57
CA LYS A 102 -4.63 2.87 10.40
C LYS A 102 -4.03 2.83 9.00
N ILE A 103 -4.41 3.79 8.19
CA ILE A 103 -4.01 3.89 6.79
C ILE A 103 -3.11 5.11 6.60
N ILE A 104 -1.99 4.93 5.91
CA ILE A 104 -1.12 6.00 5.44
C ILE A 104 -1.38 6.15 3.95
N GLY A 105 -1.88 7.31 3.55
CA GLY A 105 -2.13 7.63 2.14
C GLY A 105 -0.83 8.00 1.44
N ILE A 106 -0.65 7.46 0.23
CA ILE A 106 0.47 7.77 -0.66
C ILE A 106 -0.02 7.97 -2.10
N HIS A 107 0.88 8.34 -3.00
CA HIS A 107 0.62 8.45 -4.44
C HIS A 107 -0.53 9.42 -4.77
N TYR A 108 -0.46 10.64 -4.21
CA TYR A 108 -1.43 11.73 -4.44
C TYR A 108 -0.71 13.09 -4.51
N ASP A 109 -1.35 14.11 -5.06
CA ASP A 109 -0.95 15.52 -5.13
C ASP A 109 0.41 15.82 -5.81
N THR A 110 1.04 14.86 -6.48
CA THR A 110 2.33 15.09 -7.16
C THR A 110 2.17 15.66 -8.57
N PHE A 111 0.98 15.54 -9.17
CA PHE A 111 0.58 16.17 -10.44
C PHE A 111 -0.96 16.17 -10.59
N PRO A 112 -1.53 17.03 -11.50
CA PRO A 112 -2.96 17.37 -11.45
C PRO A 112 -3.94 16.21 -11.52
N VAL A 113 -3.64 15.13 -12.22
CA VAL A 113 -4.60 14.02 -12.40
C VAL A 113 -4.73 13.11 -11.16
N ILE A 114 -3.89 13.31 -10.14
CA ILE A 114 -3.94 12.58 -8.87
C ILE A 114 -4.08 13.52 -7.66
N GLU A 115 -4.52 14.76 -7.89
CA GLU A 115 -4.86 15.68 -6.81
C GLU A 115 -6.10 15.20 -6.06
N ILE A 116 -6.07 15.35 -4.73
CA ILE A 116 -7.18 14.98 -3.85
C ILE A 116 -7.60 16.16 -2.97
N ASP A 117 -8.86 16.15 -2.53
CA ASP A 117 -9.30 16.93 -1.39
C ASP A 117 -8.97 16.18 -0.10
N SER A 118 -7.86 16.57 0.55
CA SER A 118 -7.38 15.92 1.77
C SER A 118 -8.39 15.96 2.92
N ALA A 119 -9.17 17.04 3.06
CA ALA A 119 -10.19 17.13 4.10
C ALA A 119 -11.34 16.15 3.86
N ASN A 120 -11.80 16.06 2.61
CA ASN A 120 -12.81 15.09 2.21
C ASN A 120 -12.32 13.64 2.31
N ALA A 121 -11.04 13.39 1.96
CA ALA A 121 -10.42 12.07 2.08
C ALA A 121 -10.41 11.60 3.55
N ILE A 122 -9.97 12.43 4.49
CA ILE A 122 -9.97 12.12 5.92
C ILE A 122 -11.39 11.83 6.42
N GLU A 123 -12.39 12.63 6.02
CA GLU A 123 -13.77 12.43 6.43
C GLU A 123 -14.38 11.14 5.83
N ASN A 124 -13.98 10.76 4.60
CA ASN A 124 -14.40 9.51 3.96
C ASN A 124 -13.90 8.29 4.77
N PHE A 125 -12.61 8.27 5.11
CA PHE A 125 -12.06 7.20 5.95
C PHE A 125 -12.68 7.15 7.34
N LYS A 126 -12.97 8.31 7.95
CA LYS A 126 -13.66 8.38 9.24
C LYS A 126 -15.06 7.77 9.18
N ARG A 127 -15.83 8.01 8.11
CA ARG A 127 -17.13 7.33 7.88
C ARG A 127 -16.99 5.82 7.77
N ALA A 128 -15.90 5.35 7.20
CA ALA A 128 -15.54 3.92 7.15
C ALA A 128 -14.99 3.38 8.50
N GLN A 129 -14.96 4.19 9.56
CA GLN A 129 -14.38 3.87 10.88
C GLN A 129 -12.88 3.56 10.80
N LYS A 130 -12.18 4.23 9.88
CA LYS A 130 -10.74 4.12 9.67
C LYS A 130 -10.05 5.46 9.93
N THR A 131 -8.77 5.42 10.22
CA THR A 131 -7.91 6.60 10.38
C THR A 131 -7.01 6.74 9.15
N LEU A 132 -7.15 7.85 8.42
CA LEU A 132 -6.24 8.19 7.33
C LEU A 132 -5.20 9.17 7.84
N LEU A 133 -3.92 8.83 7.64
CA LEU A 133 -2.76 9.65 7.92
C LEU A 133 -2.19 10.17 6.59
N LEU A 134 -2.00 11.47 6.49
CA LEU A 134 -1.45 12.15 5.33
C LEU A 134 -0.20 12.94 5.76
N PRO A 135 0.94 12.27 6.00
CA PRO A 135 2.16 12.96 6.42
C PRO A 135 2.65 13.90 5.32
N ALA A 136 3.19 15.05 5.73
CA ALA A 136 3.81 15.98 4.80
C ALA A 136 5.09 15.36 4.19
N ILE A 137 5.47 15.83 3.00
CA ILE A 137 6.72 15.39 2.36
C ILE A 137 7.90 15.68 3.28
N GLY A 138 8.70 14.67 3.59
CA GLY A 138 9.83 14.75 4.51
C GLY A 138 9.47 14.61 5.99
N GLU A 139 8.19 14.50 6.34
CA GLU A 139 7.76 14.22 7.71
C GLU A 139 8.08 12.78 8.10
N THR A 140 8.54 12.59 9.34
CA THR A 140 8.72 11.26 9.93
C THR A 140 7.60 10.98 10.91
N ILE A 141 6.92 9.87 10.74
CA ILE A 141 5.93 9.36 11.69
C ILE A 141 6.47 8.10 12.35
N VAL A 142 6.22 7.95 13.64
CA VAL A 142 6.57 6.73 14.40
C VAL A 142 5.33 5.83 14.39
N LEU A 143 5.50 4.60 13.90
CA LEU A 143 4.44 3.60 13.77
C LEU A 143 4.24 2.80 15.06
#